data_43a66b9c78074d22c106dfaa0d44e2d2
#
_entry.id   43a66b9c78074d22c106dfaa0d44e2d2
#
_cell.length_a   1.000
_cell.length_b   1.000
_cell.length_c   1.000
_cell.angle_alpha   90.00
_cell.angle_beta   90.00
_cell.angle_gamma   90.00
#
_symmetry.space_group_name_H-M   'P 1'
#
loop_
_entity.id
_entity.type
_entity.pdbx_description
1 polymer ?
#
loop_
_entity_poly.entity_id
_entity_poly.type
_entity_poly.pdbx_seq_one_letter_code
_entity_poly.pdbx_strand_id
1 'polypeptide(L)'
;KCSLHINTMQSNLSYKAVENKDADLGLITNPHFFKKVQTIPLFEEQLVFVCGGDAPYQDGLLPSQLDSADEIYIPWSNTFLMWHDYWFGNDPEVKVMLDNIALLRQLLDLKNTWAIMPATLGRKLAEKENCRIVSIENGPEYRTCYAIMNDQRSEHPLIDDFLNELLKTVGNIPEIRLL
;
A
#
# COMPACT_ATOMS: atom_id res chain seq x y z
N LYS A 1 -14.86 -22.52 15.68
CA LYS A 1 -13.69 -22.56 14.77
C LYS A 1 -14.12 -21.95 13.45
N CYS A 2 -13.41 -20.95 12.97
CA CYS A 2 -13.59 -20.34 11.67
C CYS A 2 -12.46 -20.81 10.74
N SER A 3 -12.76 -21.04 9.45
CA SER A 3 -11.78 -21.26 8.40
C SER A 3 -11.61 -19.95 7.64
N LEU A 4 -10.38 -19.50 7.43
CA LEU A 4 -10.05 -18.28 6.72
C LEU A 4 -9.35 -18.61 5.40
N HIS A 5 -9.90 -18.15 4.28
CA HIS A 5 -9.30 -18.23 2.96
C HIS A 5 -8.88 -16.84 2.53
N ILE A 6 -7.58 -16.63 2.26
CA ILE A 6 -7.03 -15.34 1.87
C ILE A 6 -6.50 -15.42 0.44
N ASN A 7 -6.99 -14.54 -0.43
CA ASN A 7 -6.52 -14.37 -1.79
C ASN A 7 -5.97 -12.95 -1.97
N THR A 8 -4.85 -12.82 -2.68
CA THR A 8 -4.28 -11.52 -3.05
C THR A 8 -4.56 -11.25 -4.52
N MET A 9 -5.16 -10.11 -4.81
CA MET A 9 -5.52 -9.71 -6.17
C MET A 9 -5.61 -8.18 -6.30
N GLN A 10 -5.68 -7.68 -7.51
CA GLN A 10 -5.90 -6.25 -7.77
C GLN A 10 -7.31 -5.81 -7.32
N SER A 11 -7.47 -4.52 -6.99
CA SER A 11 -8.73 -3.97 -6.45
C SER A 11 -9.95 -4.25 -7.35
N ASN A 12 -9.82 -4.12 -8.67
CA ASN A 12 -10.90 -4.41 -9.62
C ASN A 12 -11.36 -5.87 -9.60
N LEU A 13 -10.44 -6.81 -9.38
CA LEU A 13 -10.75 -8.24 -9.24
C LEU A 13 -11.39 -8.51 -7.88
N SER A 14 -10.93 -7.84 -6.82
CA SER A 14 -11.54 -7.92 -5.49
C SER A 14 -13.01 -7.47 -5.52
N TYR A 15 -13.32 -6.38 -6.22
CA TYR A 15 -14.71 -5.94 -6.42
C TYR A 15 -15.58 -7.01 -7.09
N LYS A 16 -15.07 -7.64 -8.16
CA LYS A 16 -15.80 -8.70 -8.86
C LYS A 16 -16.03 -9.92 -7.97
N ALA A 17 -15.01 -10.32 -7.20
CA ALA A 17 -15.13 -11.45 -6.29
C ALA A 17 -16.18 -11.19 -5.21
N VAL A 18 -16.22 -9.97 -4.65
CA VAL A 18 -17.23 -9.58 -3.66
C VAL A 18 -18.63 -9.44 -4.28
N GLU A 19 -18.75 -8.84 -5.47
CA GLU A 19 -20.04 -8.74 -6.18
C GLU A 19 -20.65 -10.11 -6.48
N ASN A 20 -19.81 -11.06 -6.92
CA ASN A 20 -20.22 -12.43 -7.25
C ASN A 20 -20.39 -13.33 -6.00
N LYS A 21 -20.05 -12.84 -4.81
CA LYS A 21 -20.06 -13.61 -3.55
C LYS A 21 -19.01 -14.73 -3.50
N ASP A 22 -17.94 -14.62 -4.30
CA ASP A 22 -16.75 -15.49 -4.25
C ASP A 22 -15.84 -15.11 -3.07
N ALA A 23 -16.00 -13.89 -2.55
CA ALA A 23 -15.36 -13.39 -1.33
C ALA A 23 -16.39 -12.64 -0.47
N ASP A 24 -16.31 -12.84 0.85
CA ASP A 24 -17.19 -12.17 1.81
C ASP A 24 -16.77 -10.74 2.11
N LEU A 25 -15.46 -10.48 2.08
CA LEU A 25 -14.81 -9.20 2.39
C LEU A 25 -13.60 -9.00 1.48
N GLY A 26 -13.42 -7.77 0.99
CA GLY A 26 -12.16 -7.36 0.37
C GLY A 26 -11.55 -6.18 1.12
N LEU A 27 -10.22 -6.13 1.19
CA LEU A 27 -9.45 -4.95 1.62
C LEU A 27 -8.72 -4.40 0.40
N ILE A 28 -8.95 -3.13 0.08
CA ILE A 28 -8.44 -2.50 -1.14
C ILE A 28 -7.88 -1.09 -0.86
N THR A 29 -7.09 -0.58 -1.80
CA THR A 29 -6.54 0.79 -1.74
C THR A 29 -6.98 1.68 -2.90
N ASN A 30 -7.58 1.10 -3.95
CA ASN A 30 -8.11 1.85 -5.10
C ASN A 30 -9.62 1.64 -5.19
N PRO A 31 -10.43 2.58 -4.64
CA PRO A 31 -11.87 2.46 -4.64
C PRO A 31 -12.44 2.71 -6.05
N HIS A 32 -13.45 1.91 -6.41
CA HIS A 32 -14.24 2.02 -7.63
C HIS A 32 -15.72 1.96 -7.31
N PHE A 33 -16.55 2.48 -8.19
CA PHE A 33 -17.99 2.34 -8.05
C PHE A 33 -18.47 1.00 -8.61
N PHE A 34 -19.09 0.20 -7.75
CA PHE A 34 -19.78 -1.05 -8.11
C PHE A 34 -21.18 -1.03 -7.51
N LYS A 35 -22.20 -1.32 -8.33
CA LYS A 35 -23.62 -1.15 -7.96
C LYS A 35 -24.06 -1.97 -6.76
N LYS A 36 -23.43 -3.14 -6.53
CA LYS A 36 -23.82 -4.09 -5.48
C LYS A 36 -22.74 -4.26 -4.40
N VAL A 37 -21.79 -3.34 -4.34
CA VAL A 37 -20.70 -3.42 -3.39
C VAL A 37 -20.60 -2.13 -2.61
N GLN A 38 -20.72 -2.24 -1.30
CA GLN A 38 -20.45 -1.17 -0.37
C GLN A 38 -18.94 -1.02 -0.19
N THR A 39 -18.46 0.22 -0.20
CA THR A 39 -17.06 0.57 0.05
C THR A 39 -17.01 1.45 1.29
N ILE A 40 -16.28 1.04 2.31
CA ILE A 40 -16.17 1.71 3.61
C ILE A 40 -14.70 2.07 3.84
N PRO A 41 -14.34 3.35 4.04
CA PRO A 41 -13.00 3.73 4.43
C PRO A 41 -12.72 3.22 5.86
N LEU A 42 -11.53 2.68 6.09
CA LEU A 42 -11.14 2.11 7.37
C LEU A 42 -10.04 2.91 8.05
N PHE A 43 -8.95 3.13 7.34
CA PHE A 43 -7.78 3.83 7.85
C PHE A 43 -6.91 4.36 6.72
N GLU A 44 -6.07 5.31 7.05
CA GLU A 44 -5.01 5.82 6.19
C GLU A 44 -3.65 5.39 6.71
N GLU A 45 -2.76 5.03 5.80
CA GLU A 45 -1.39 4.63 6.09
C GLU A 45 -0.41 5.55 5.36
N GLN A 46 0.59 6.04 6.09
CA GLN A 46 1.65 6.85 5.51
C GLN A 46 2.47 6.04 4.48
N LEU A 47 2.86 6.71 3.40
CA LEU A 47 3.87 6.21 2.46
C LEU A 47 5.24 6.81 2.82
N VAL A 48 6.27 5.98 2.82
CA VAL A 48 7.64 6.37 3.19
C VAL A 48 8.62 6.00 2.10
N PHE A 49 9.72 6.77 2.03
CA PHE A 49 10.85 6.48 1.16
C PHE A 49 11.78 5.48 1.86
N VAL A 50 12.13 4.41 1.16
CA VAL A 50 13.03 3.36 1.64
C VAL A 50 14.14 3.13 0.61
N CYS A 51 15.37 2.99 1.08
CA CYS A 51 16.53 2.69 0.25
C CYS A 51 17.46 1.69 0.93
N GLY A 52 18.43 1.16 0.19
CA GLY A 52 19.50 0.35 0.77
C GLY A 52 20.32 1.13 1.80
N GLY A 53 20.90 0.44 2.77
CA GLY A 53 21.65 1.06 3.86
C GLY A 53 22.81 1.94 3.39
N ASP A 54 23.49 1.54 2.33
CA ASP A 54 24.65 2.24 1.73
C ASP A 54 24.27 3.22 0.61
N ALA A 55 22.97 3.41 0.32
CA ALA A 55 22.51 4.35 -0.70
C ALA A 55 22.80 5.81 -0.30
N PRO A 56 23.06 6.73 -1.26
CA PRO A 56 23.56 8.09 -0.98
C PRO A 56 22.48 9.07 -0.48
N TYR A 57 21.27 8.63 -0.22
CA TYR A 57 20.14 9.47 0.16
C TYR A 57 20.22 9.90 1.63
N GLN A 58 19.80 11.11 1.96
CA GLN A 58 19.83 11.69 3.31
C GLN A 58 18.46 12.24 3.69
N ASP A 59 18.20 12.39 4.99
CA ASP A 59 16.97 12.98 5.51
C ASP A 59 16.75 14.42 4.99
N GLY A 60 15.47 14.75 4.75
CA GLY A 60 15.09 16.01 4.11
C GLY A 60 15.20 15.98 2.58
N LEU A 61 15.25 14.79 1.98
CA LEU A 61 15.30 14.57 0.55
C LEU A 61 14.11 15.21 -0.18
N LEU A 62 14.37 15.89 -1.29
CA LEU A 62 13.32 16.37 -2.20
C LEU A 62 13.10 15.37 -3.34
N PRO A 63 11.84 15.14 -3.80
CA PRO A 63 11.58 14.27 -4.95
C PRO A 63 12.34 14.68 -6.22
N SER A 64 12.57 15.97 -6.42
CA SER A 64 13.36 16.51 -7.55
C SER A 64 14.84 16.11 -7.55
N GLN A 65 15.34 15.54 -6.46
CA GLN A 65 16.71 15.03 -6.33
C GLN A 65 16.82 13.53 -6.64
N LEU A 66 15.68 12.87 -6.88
CA LEU A 66 15.60 11.46 -7.18
C LEU A 66 15.71 11.21 -8.69
N ASP A 67 16.38 10.13 -9.05
CA ASP A 67 16.36 9.59 -10.41
C ASP A 67 15.38 8.40 -10.43
N SER A 68 14.35 8.49 -11.25
CA SER A 68 13.38 7.41 -11.43
C SER A 68 14.02 6.14 -12.00
N ALA A 69 15.14 6.27 -12.75
CA ALA A 69 15.90 5.12 -13.25
C ALA A 69 16.48 4.24 -12.11
N ASP A 70 16.50 4.72 -10.87
CA ASP A 70 16.88 3.95 -9.68
C ASP A 70 15.68 3.45 -8.87
N GLU A 71 14.45 3.75 -9.29
CA GLU A 71 13.23 3.40 -8.58
C GLU A 71 12.81 1.94 -8.76
N ILE A 72 12.43 1.32 -7.65
CA ILE A 72 11.60 0.11 -7.64
C ILE A 72 10.16 0.56 -7.44
N TYR A 73 9.43 0.66 -8.54
CA TYR A 73 8.10 1.24 -8.60
C TYR A 73 7.01 0.22 -8.32
N ILE A 74 6.09 0.56 -7.41
CA ILE A 74 4.87 -0.20 -7.12
C ILE A 74 3.70 0.79 -7.07
N PRO A 75 2.65 0.61 -7.87
CA PRO A 75 1.48 1.50 -7.91
C PRO A 75 0.57 1.27 -6.68
N TRP A 76 0.84 1.94 -5.57
CA TRP A 76 0.15 1.72 -4.28
C TRP A 76 -1.29 2.21 -4.24
N SER A 77 -1.59 3.35 -4.87
CA SER A 77 -2.91 3.98 -4.89
C SER A 77 -2.99 5.03 -6.01
N ASN A 78 -4.20 5.46 -6.35
CA ASN A 78 -4.38 6.54 -7.33
C ASN A 78 -3.76 7.87 -6.85
N THR A 79 -3.81 8.18 -5.55
CA THR A 79 -3.17 9.38 -4.99
C THR A 79 -1.65 9.32 -5.10
N PHE A 80 -1.07 8.13 -4.88
CA PHE A 80 0.36 7.91 -5.12
C PHE A 80 0.72 8.08 -6.60
N LEU A 81 -0.08 7.55 -7.53
CA LEU A 81 0.13 7.74 -8.97
C LEU A 81 0.16 9.22 -9.34
N MET A 82 -0.79 10.02 -8.86
CA MET A 82 -0.84 11.46 -9.12
C MET A 82 0.41 12.19 -8.60
N TRP A 83 0.89 11.85 -7.40
CA TRP A 83 2.12 12.38 -6.86
C TRP A 83 3.34 11.98 -7.71
N HIS A 84 3.41 10.73 -8.10
CA HIS A 84 4.49 10.19 -8.92
C HIS A 84 4.55 10.85 -10.31
N ASP A 85 3.40 10.95 -10.99
CA ASP A 85 3.28 11.61 -12.29
C ASP A 85 3.65 13.09 -12.23
N TYR A 86 3.35 13.77 -11.11
CA TYR A 86 3.71 15.16 -10.90
C TYR A 86 5.24 15.37 -10.85
N TRP A 87 5.98 14.47 -10.18
CA TRP A 87 7.41 14.61 -9.99
C TRP A 87 8.25 13.99 -11.12
N PHE A 88 7.81 12.89 -11.69
CA PHE A 88 8.60 12.09 -12.64
C PHE A 88 7.97 12.03 -14.04
N GLY A 89 6.76 12.58 -14.24
CA GLY A 89 6.02 12.50 -15.51
C GLY A 89 5.18 11.25 -15.64
N ASN A 90 4.38 11.19 -16.70
CA ASN A 90 3.34 10.15 -16.86
C ASN A 90 3.87 8.78 -17.32
N ASP A 91 5.11 8.67 -17.75
CA ASP A 91 5.73 7.42 -18.18
C ASP A 91 7.25 7.48 -17.95
N PRO A 92 7.67 7.59 -16.67
CA PRO A 92 9.09 7.67 -16.36
C PRO A 92 9.77 6.32 -16.57
N GLU A 93 11.02 6.34 -17.00
CA GLU A 93 11.86 5.17 -16.96
C GLU A 93 12.15 4.80 -15.50
N VAL A 94 11.66 3.64 -15.06
CA VAL A 94 11.91 3.10 -13.72
C VAL A 94 12.81 1.87 -13.82
N LYS A 95 13.62 1.62 -12.79
CA LYS A 95 14.53 0.47 -12.79
C LYS A 95 13.77 -0.85 -12.83
N VAL A 96 12.72 -0.96 -12.03
CA VAL A 96 11.84 -2.14 -11.98
C VAL A 96 10.43 -1.71 -11.63
N MET A 97 9.44 -2.21 -12.35
CA MET A 97 8.04 -2.15 -11.96
C MET A 97 7.61 -3.49 -11.36
N LEU A 98 7.01 -3.46 -10.16
CA LEU A 98 6.54 -4.65 -9.46
C LEU A 98 5.02 -4.61 -9.24
N ASP A 99 4.40 -5.76 -9.35
CA ASP A 99 3.03 -6.05 -8.90
C ASP A 99 3.00 -6.93 -7.63
N ASN A 100 4.15 -7.45 -7.25
CA ASN A 100 4.32 -8.35 -6.10
C ASN A 100 5.45 -7.87 -5.17
N ILE A 101 5.09 -7.56 -3.93
CA ILE A 101 6.03 -7.07 -2.91
C ILE A 101 7.06 -8.12 -2.44
N ALA A 102 6.87 -9.41 -2.75
CA ALA A 102 7.79 -10.46 -2.31
C ALA A 102 9.22 -10.31 -2.87
N LEU A 103 9.35 -9.65 -4.05
CA LEU A 103 10.64 -9.38 -4.68
C LEU A 103 11.29 -8.07 -4.22
N LEU A 104 10.53 -7.18 -3.60
CA LEU A 104 10.98 -5.83 -3.25
C LEU A 104 12.26 -5.84 -2.41
N ARG A 105 12.32 -6.73 -1.42
CA ARG A 105 13.48 -6.91 -0.53
C ARG A 105 14.78 -7.15 -1.29
N GLN A 106 14.75 -8.10 -2.23
CA GLN A 106 15.96 -8.49 -2.99
C GLN A 106 16.44 -7.37 -3.93
N LEU A 107 15.53 -6.53 -4.38
CA LEU A 107 15.83 -5.45 -5.29
C LEU A 107 16.35 -4.19 -4.57
N LEU A 108 15.98 -3.98 -3.32
CA LEU A 108 16.52 -2.88 -2.51
C LEU A 108 18.00 -3.04 -2.15
N ASP A 109 18.54 -4.26 -2.24
CA ASP A 109 19.97 -4.52 -2.09
C ASP A 109 20.82 -4.08 -3.30
N LEU A 110 20.18 -3.72 -4.42
CA LEU A 110 20.89 -3.21 -5.59
C LEU A 110 21.39 -1.77 -5.32
N LYS A 111 22.52 -1.43 -5.92
CA LYS A 111 23.15 -0.12 -5.72
C LYS A 111 22.19 1.02 -6.10
N ASN A 112 22.12 2.01 -5.23
CA ASN A 112 21.33 3.25 -5.36
C ASN A 112 19.80 3.05 -5.50
N THR A 113 19.28 1.84 -5.33
CA THR A 113 17.84 1.64 -5.46
C THR A 113 17.05 2.26 -4.32
N TRP A 114 15.86 2.72 -4.67
CA TRP A 114 14.90 3.25 -3.72
C TRP A 114 13.47 2.84 -4.10
N ALA A 115 12.58 2.92 -3.15
CA ALA A 115 11.16 2.70 -3.35
C ALA A 115 10.32 3.56 -2.40
N ILE A 116 9.15 3.98 -2.86
CA ILE A 116 8.10 4.46 -1.96
C ILE A 116 7.24 3.27 -1.57
N MET A 117 6.92 3.14 -0.29
CA MET A 117 6.11 2.02 0.20
C MET A 117 5.34 2.36 1.47
N PRO A 118 4.32 1.55 1.84
CA PRO A 118 3.61 1.69 3.10
C PRO A 118 4.56 1.63 4.29
N ALA A 119 4.35 2.51 5.27
CA ALA A 119 5.25 2.67 6.41
C ALA A 119 5.39 1.39 7.24
N THR A 120 4.31 0.59 7.36
CA THR A 120 4.37 -0.71 8.05
C THR A 120 5.29 -1.69 7.36
N LEU A 121 5.34 -1.68 6.02
CA LEU A 121 6.27 -2.50 5.23
C LEU A 121 7.70 -1.97 5.34
N GLY A 122 7.88 -0.65 5.16
CA GLY A 122 9.20 0.00 5.23
C GLY A 122 9.88 -0.23 6.57
N ARG A 123 9.13 -0.12 7.68
CA ARG A 123 9.65 -0.40 9.02
C ARG A 123 10.11 -1.85 9.17
N LYS A 124 9.31 -2.81 8.72
CA LYS A 124 9.68 -4.24 8.78
C LYS A 124 10.95 -4.55 7.98
N LEU A 125 11.13 -3.88 6.84
CA LEU A 125 12.35 -4.03 6.04
C LEU A 125 13.54 -3.38 6.75
N ALA A 126 13.41 -2.18 7.28
CA ALA A 126 14.48 -1.49 8.00
C ALA A 126 14.94 -2.23 9.29
N GLU A 127 14.04 -2.97 9.95
CA GLU A 127 14.36 -3.76 11.14
C GLU A 127 15.14 -5.04 10.84
N LYS A 128 14.98 -5.63 9.66
CA LYS A 128 15.46 -6.98 9.34
C LYS A 128 16.53 -7.01 8.26
N GLU A 129 16.66 -5.97 7.50
CA GLU A 129 17.47 -5.92 6.29
C GLU A 129 18.41 -4.71 6.32
N ASN A 130 19.39 -4.70 5.41
CA ASN A 130 20.26 -3.55 5.22
C ASN A 130 19.51 -2.44 4.43
N CYS A 131 18.38 -1.98 5.00
CA CYS A 131 17.55 -0.92 4.43
C CYS A 131 17.32 0.16 5.48
N ARG A 132 17.01 1.38 5.05
CA ARG A 132 16.65 2.47 5.92
C ARG A 132 15.53 3.32 5.35
N ILE A 133 14.76 3.89 6.24
CA ILE A 133 13.75 4.90 5.92
C ILE A 133 14.46 6.26 5.94
N VAL A 134 14.21 7.07 4.93
CA VAL A 134 14.72 8.44 4.81
C VAL A 134 13.52 9.39 4.74
N SER A 135 13.58 10.50 5.44
CA SER A 135 12.52 11.50 5.36
C SER A 135 12.56 12.21 4.01
N ILE A 136 11.40 12.31 3.37
CA ILE A 136 11.22 12.97 2.09
C ILE A 136 10.28 14.17 2.28
N GLU A 137 10.72 15.36 1.86
CA GLU A 137 9.90 16.56 1.82
C GLU A 137 8.98 16.52 0.59
N ASN A 138 7.78 17.03 0.73
CA ASN A 138 6.75 16.93 -0.32
C ASN A 138 6.52 15.48 -0.79
N GLY A 139 6.65 14.53 0.14
CA GLY A 139 6.40 13.12 -0.11
C GLY A 139 4.94 12.84 -0.48
N PRO A 140 4.62 11.60 -0.89
CA PRO A 140 3.27 11.24 -1.26
C PRO A 140 2.33 11.31 -0.05
N GLU A 141 1.06 11.60 -0.34
CA GLU A 141 -0.01 11.56 0.65
C GLU A 141 -0.23 10.13 1.18
N TYR A 142 -0.97 10.05 2.30
CA TYR A 142 -1.41 8.77 2.84
C TYR A 142 -2.24 8.00 1.81
N ARG A 143 -2.08 6.69 1.80
CA ARG A 143 -3.01 5.81 1.09
C ARG A 143 -4.15 5.40 2.01
N THR A 144 -5.38 5.40 1.52
CA THR A 144 -6.54 4.92 2.27
C THR A 144 -6.77 3.44 2.00
N CYS A 145 -7.00 2.68 3.05
CA CYS A 145 -7.49 1.30 2.98
C CYS A 145 -9.00 1.27 3.18
N TYR A 146 -9.69 0.55 2.32
CA TYR A 146 -11.14 0.40 2.34
C TYR A 146 -11.53 -1.06 2.53
N ALA A 147 -12.62 -1.29 3.26
CA ALA A 147 -13.35 -2.56 3.21
C ALA A 147 -14.38 -2.50 2.08
N ILE A 148 -14.51 -3.58 1.33
CA ILE A 148 -15.57 -3.78 0.35
C ILE A 148 -16.37 -5.02 0.69
N MET A 149 -17.69 -4.91 0.62
CA MET A 149 -18.63 -5.99 0.96
C MET A 149 -19.83 -5.94 0.03
N ASN A 150 -20.46 -7.09 -0.21
CA ASN A 150 -21.71 -7.13 -0.98
C ASN A 150 -22.82 -6.39 -0.22
N ASP A 151 -23.55 -5.47 -0.86
CA ASP A 151 -24.63 -4.65 -0.26
C ASP A 151 -25.85 -5.47 0.16
N GLN A 152 -26.04 -6.65 -0.44
CA GLN A 152 -27.12 -7.60 -0.12
C GLN A 152 -26.68 -8.66 0.89
N ARG A 153 -25.56 -8.44 1.54
CA ARG A 153 -25.07 -9.32 2.60
C ARG A 153 -26.02 -9.26 3.81
N SER A 154 -26.46 -10.41 4.28
CA SER A 154 -27.02 -10.50 5.63
C SER A 154 -25.93 -10.18 6.66
N GLU A 155 -26.30 -9.64 7.82
CA GLU A 155 -25.37 -9.44 8.94
C GLU A 155 -24.49 -10.67 9.14
N HIS A 156 -23.17 -10.47 9.16
CA HIS A 156 -22.22 -11.55 9.31
C HIS A 156 -21.28 -11.24 10.49
N PRO A 157 -21.64 -11.69 11.71
CA PRO A 157 -20.92 -11.31 12.93
C PRO A 157 -19.41 -11.53 12.87
N LEU A 158 -18.95 -12.59 12.19
CA LEU A 158 -17.51 -12.87 12.05
C LEU A 158 -16.75 -11.82 11.24
N ILE A 159 -17.40 -11.15 10.27
CA ILE A 159 -16.75 -10.08 9.51
C ILE A 159 -16.68 -8.82 10.37
N ASP A 160 -17.73 -8.53 11.11
CA ASP A 160 -17.78 -7.37 11.98
C ASP A 160 -16.74 -7.54 13.12
N ASP A 161 -16.63 -8.73 13.70
CA ASP A 161 -15.58 -9.06 14.67
C ASP A 161 -14.18 -8.92 14.05
N PHE A 162 -13.99 -9.41 12.81
CA PHE A 162 -12.72 -9.30 12.11
C PHE A 162 -12.34 -7.83 11.85
N LEU A 163 -13.26 -7.00 11.36
CA LEU A 163 -13.02 -5.59 11.10
C LEU A 163 -12.72 -4.83 12.39
N ASN A 164 -13.44 -5.10 13.47
CA ASN A 164 -13.19 -4.51 14.79
C ASN A 164 -11.80 -4.86 15.31
N GLU A 165 -11.38 -6.12 15.21
CA GLU A 165 -10.04 -6.55 15.66
C GLU A 165 -8.94 -6.00 14.74
N LEU A 166 -9.20 -5.91 13.43
CA LEU A 166 -8.31 -5.24 12.48
C LEU A 166 -8.08 -3.78 12.88
N LEU A 167 -9.15 -3.00 13.06
CA LEU A 167 -9.05 -1.57 13.41
C LEU A 167 -8.36 -1.36 14.75
N LYS A 168 -8.67 -2.19 15.75
CA LYS A 168 -7.99 -2.16 17.05
C LYS A 168 -6.48 -2.47 16.91
N THR A 169 -6.12 -3.41 16.06
CA THR A 169 -4.72 -3.80 15.83
C THR A 169 -3.96 -2.69 15.11
N VAL A 170 -4.50 -2.19 13.99
CA VAL A 170 -3.83 -1.15 13.19
C VAL A 170 -3.82 0.21 13.87
N GLY A 171 -4.83 0.53 14.69
CA GLY A 171 -4.91 1.78 15.44
C GLY A 171 -3.80 1.98 16.48
N ASN A 172 -3.04 0.92 16.81
CA ASN A 172 -1.84 1.02 17.65
C ASN A 172 -0.56 1.32 16.86
N ILE A 173 -0.64 1.46 15.53
CA ILE A 173 0.50 1.71 14.66
C ILE A 173 0.60 3.22 14.41
N PRO A 174 1.73 3.88 14.77
CA PRO A 174 1.85 5.36 14.72
C PRO A 174 1.63 5.97 13.32
N GLU A 175 1.95 5.24 12.26
CA GLU A 175 1.80 5.69 10.87
C GLU A 175 0.43 5.43 10.28
N ILE A 176 -0.50 4.91 11.07
CA ILE A 176 -1.88 4.64 10.67
C ILE A 176 -2.81 5.59 11.41
N ARG A 177 -3.75 6.16 10.66
CA ARG A 177 -4.82 7.01 11.16
C ARG A 177 -6.16 6.34 10.85
N LEU A 178 -6.95 6.02 11.88
CA LEU A 178 -8.31 5.49 11.71
C LEU A 178 -9.25 6.57 11.13
N LEU A 179 -10.21 6.17 10.31
CA LEU A 179 -11.23 7.03 9.68
C LEU A 179 -12.61 6.82 10.28
#